data_7afa0ac85ff60c426fb32b6d9c6005dc
#
_entry.id   7afa0ac85ff60c426fb32b6d9c6005dc
#
_cell.length_a   1.000
_cell.length_b   1.000
_cell.length_c   1.000
_cell.angle_alpha   90.00
_cell.angle_beta   90.00
_cell.angle_gamma   90.00
#
_symmetry.space_group_name_H-M   'P 1'
#
loop_
_entity.id
_entity.type
_entity.pdbx_description
1 polymer ?
#
loop_
_entity_poly.entity_id
_entity_poly.type
_entity_poly.pdbx_seq_one_letter_code
_entity_poly.pdbx_strand_id
1 'polypeptide(L)'
;QLADTRVHILIRGDKGSGKSALIKMFLAEGTGLLWHRDSFTAGVGFRTMTGPNSVTESGLFGSVQEDGTIAGRPLARELCGGFLGFEEFSSLTDAMRKDHSVDMKNQLLTSTDNGRVMKALKQGWVRYNTRYTIWAGTQPGRFEMASGLDRRFFILDIDMSPSKESEFKKAMARQSAMTGETRASLAEQCIQIKEWIKSRMTNAILDPPTGVCFSDDLTDWIQQPAVRSFESDLFRRLAIGYTMMKPEYKGGQILMVELDEPLLGLLNDSLKMRRNVMDADLALIKASLWGKDVAKSTLIKEVSRMVTSGDYQQAKRWIEDNLHHQTWYEETIPPSSGRGRKGVICRIGFKRQQEGVISSDATKQVASPEKLQWGQKQ
;
A
#
# COMPACT_ATOMS: atom_id res chain seq x y z
N GLN A 1 -0.09 -5.16 25.92
CA GLN A 1 -0.93 -4.74 24.80
C GLN A 1 -0.72 -5.74 23.68
N LEU A 2 -1.78 -6.46 23.26
CA LEU A 2 -1.70 -7.44 22.18
C LEU A 2 -1.16 -6.78 20.90
N ALA A 3 -0.25 -7.47 20.22
CA ALA A 3 0.27 -7.01 18.95
C ALA A 3 -0.88 -6.79 17.95
N ASP A 4 -0.90 -5.64 17.28
CA ASP A 4 -1.86 -5.39 16.21
C ASP A 4 -1.42 -6.19 14.97
N THR A 5 -2.23 -7.17 14.58
CA THR A 5 -1.98 -8.03 13.41
C THR A 5 -2.78 -7.62 12.17
N ARG A 6 -3.49 -6.48 12.23
CA ARG A 6 -4.25 -6.01 11.08
C ARG A 6 -3.34 -5.65 9.91
N VAL A 7 -3.61 -6.24 8.78
CA VAL A 7 -2.97 -5.92 7.50
C VAL A 7 -4.06 -5.51 6.52
N HIS A 8 -4.12 -4.23 6.22
CA HIS A 8 -5.00 -3.73 5.17
C HIS A 8 -4.43 -4.13 3.81
N ILE A 9 -5.27 -4.55 2.87
CA ILE A 9 -4.85 -5.05 1.56
C ILE A 9 -5.35 -4.12 0.46
N LEU A 10 -4.44 -3.70 -0.41
CA LEU A 10 -4.75 -2.99 -1.63
C LEU A 10 -4.43 -3.87 -2.85
N ILE A 11 -5.45 -4.27 -3.57
CA ILE A 11 -5.33 -5.07 -4.78
C ILE A 11 -5.31 -4.13 -5.98
N ARG A 12 -4.16 -4.05 -6.64
CA ARG A 12 -3.95 -3.18 -7.80
C ARG A 12 -3.93 -4.00 -9.08
N GLY A 13 -4.57 -3.50 -10.12
CA GLY A 13 -4.59 -4.14 -11.44
C GLY A 13 -5.51 -3.42 -12.40
N ASP A 14 -5.40 -3.71 -13.68
CA ASP A 14 -6.20 -3.12 -14.73
C ASP A 14 -7.68 -3.46 -14.61
N LYS A 15 -8.51 -2.76 -15.40
CA LYS A 15 -9.93 -3.09 -15.50
C LYS A 15 -10.09 -4.52 -16.03
N GLY A 16 -10.92 -5.32 -15.36
CA GLY A 16 -11.14 -6.71 -15.73
C GLY A 16 -10.13 -7.71 -15.19
N SER A 17 -9.11 -7.29 -14.42
CA SER A 17 -8.09 -8.19 -13.84
C SER A 17 -8.58 -9.09 -12.70
N GLY A 18 -9.86 -9.07 -12.34
CA GLY A 18 -10.41 -9.96 -11.31
C GLY A 18 -10.36 -9.42 -9.88
N LYS A 19 -9.94 -8.17 -9.64
CA LYS A 19 -9.86 -7.57 -8.28
C LYS A 19 -11.13 -7.74 -7.46
N SER A 20 -12.27 -7.33 -8.03
CA SER A 20 -13.57 -7.45 -7.35
C SER A 20 -13.94 -8.90 -7.08
N ALA A 21 -13.62 -9.81 -7.99
CA ALA A 21 -13.84 -11.24 -7.79
C ALA A 21 -13.02 -11.78 -6.62
N LEU A 22 -11.75 -11.37 -6.52
CA LEU A 22 -10.88 -11.75 -5.40
C LEU A 22 -11.42 -11.21 -4.07
N ILE A 23 -11.82 -9.95 -3.99
CA ILE A 23 -12.41 -9.37 -2.78
C ILE A 23 -13.68 -10.13 -2.39
N LYS A 24 -14.57 -10.40 -3.35
CA LYS A 24 -15.83 -11.13 -3.10
C LYS A 24 -15.58 -12.57 -2.67
N MET A 25 -14.58 -13.24 -3.23
CA MET A 25 -14.23 -14.60 -2.82
C MET A 25 -13.92 -14.69 -1.32
N PHE A 26 -13.33 -13.67 -0.74
CA PHE A 26 -13.03 -13.66 0.69
C PHE A 26 -14.14 -13.01 1.53
N LEU A 27 -14.74 -11.92 1.06
CA LEU A 27 -15.54 -11.03 1.90
C LEU A 27 -17.05 -11.03 1.58
N ALA A 28 -17.51 -11.69 0.48
CA ALA A 28 -18.93 -11.64 0.14
C ALA A 28 -19.80 -12.22 1.25
N GLU A 29 -20.85 -11.50 1.61
CA GLU A 29 -21.84 -11.96 2.59
C GLU A 29 -22.45 -13.30 2.17
N GLY A 30 -22.53 -14.23 3.09
CA GLY A 30 -23.06 -15.57 2.86
C GLY A 30 -22.06 -16.57 2.27
N THR A 31 -21.21 -16.14 1.36
CA THR A 31 -20.36 -17.04 0.55
C THR A 31 -18.87 -16.87 0.73
N GLY A 32 -18.41 -15.69 1.17
CA GLY A 32 -16.98 -15.38 1.32
C GLY A 32 -16.27 -16.29 2.33
N LEU A 33 -14.99 -16.55 2.06
CA LEU A 33 -14.16 -17.43 2.92
C LEU A 33 -14.00 -16.89 4.34
N LEU A 34 -14.02 -15.56 4.51
CA LEU A 34 -13.93 -14.91 5.83
C LEU A 34 -15.30 -14.58 6.44
N TRP A 35 -16.40 -14.81 5.71
CA TRP A 35 -17.74 -14.56 6.23
C TRP A 35 -18.23 -15.70 7.09
N HIS A 36 -18.73 -15.39 8.29
CA HIS A 36 -19.34 -16.37 9.20
C HIS A 36 -20.60 -15.82 9.84
N ARG A 37 -21.70 -16.56 9.68
CA ARG A 37 -23.02 -16.20 10.21
C ARG A 37 -23.03 -16.11 11.74
N ASP A 38 -22.33 -17.04 12.39
CA ASP A 38 -22.41 -17.21 13.85
C ASP A 38 -21.35 -16.37 14.62
N SER A 39 -20.55 -15.61 13.91
CA SER A 39 -19.47 -14.80 14.51
C SER A 39 -19.97 -13.72 15.47
N PHE A 40 -21.28 -13.46 15.50
CA PHE A 40 -21.92 -12.48 16.40
C PHE A 40 -22.33 -13.04 17.75
N THR A 41 -22.69 -14.31 17.83
CA THR A 41 -23.21 -14.95 19.04
C THR A 41 -22.13 -15.33 20.05
N ALA A 42 -20.91 -15.57 19.56
CA ALA A 42 -19.78 -15.98 20.40
C ALA A 42 -18.82 -14.82 20.81
N GLY A 43 -19.12 -13.56 20.46
CA GLY A 43 -18.24 -12.43 20.70
C GLY A 43 -16.97 -12.43 19.83
N VAL A 44 -16.83 -13.40 18.95
CA VAL A 44 -15.72 -13.57 18.01
C VAL A 44 -16.16 -13.03 16.66
N GLY A 45 -15.91 -11.76 16.42
CA GLY A 45 -16.52 -11.06 15.30
C GLY A 45 -15.71 -11.09 14.03
N PHE A 46 -16.13 -11.87 13.05
CA PHE A 46 -15.74 -11.69 11.66
C PHE A 46 -16.91 -11.14 10.86
N ARG A 47 -17.20 -9.85 11.01
CA ARG A 47 -18.12 -9.19 10.10
C ARG A 47 -17.38 -8.89 8.82
N THR A 48 -17.98 -9.21 7.71
CA THR A 48 -17.50 -8.80 6.40
C THR A 48 -18.58 -7.97 5.72
N MET A 49 -18.15 -6.92 5.04
CA MET A 49 -19.01 -6.14 4.17
C MET A 49 -18.28 -5.87 2.86
N THR A 50 -18.94 -6.14 1.75
CA THR A 50 -18.44 -5.76 0.42
C THR A 50 -19.36 -4.77 -0.22
N GLY A 51 -18.78 -3.84 -0.97
CA GLY A 51 -19.48 -3.09 -1.99
C GLY A 51 -20.21 -1.81 -1.62
N PRO A 52 -19.85 -1.02 -0.58
CA PRO A 52 -20.34 0.34 -0.61
C PRO A 52 -19.69 1.07 -1.79
N ASN A 53 -20.47 1.34 -2.84
CA ASN A 53 -20.00 2.09 -4.01
C ASN A 53 -19.71 3.56 -3.67
N SER A 54 -20.28 4.05 -2.59
CA SER A 54 -19.96 5.37 -2.03
C SER A 54 -20.15 5.35 -0.51
N VAL A 55 -19.23 5.97 0.20
CA VAL A 55 -19.29 6.11 1.65
C VAL A 55 -19.10 7.57 2.01
N THR A 56 -20.02 8.12 2.79
CA THR A 56 -19.85 9.45 3.38
C THR A 56 -19.01 9.34 4.65
N GLU A 57 -18.41 10.44 5.09
CA GLU A 57 -17.66 10.50 6.34
C GLU A 57 -18.52 10.07 7.54
N SER A 58 -19.75 10.57 7.63
CA SER A 58 -20.69 10.19 8.69
C SER A 58 -21.14 8.74 8.60
N GLY A 59 -21.30 8.20 7.41
CA GLY A 59 -21.61 6.78 7.21
C GLY A 59 -20.45 5.87 7.64
N LEU A 60 -19.20 6.30 7.42
CA LEU A 60 -18.03 5.50 7.80
C LEU A 60 -17.68 5.66 9.29
N PHE A 61 -17.64 6.90 9.79
CA PHE A 61 -17.13 7.22 11.13
C PHE A 61 -18.19 7.73 12.11
N GLY A 62 -19.38 8.02 11.65
CA GLY A 62 -20.47 8.52 12.47
C GLY A 62 -20.58 10.05 12.52
N SER A 63 -21.73 10.50 13.01
CA SER A 63 -22.05 11.87 13.36
C SER A 63 -22.71 11.90 14.74
N VAL A 64 -22.99 13.07 15.29
CA VAL A 64 -23.68 13.24 16.57
C VAL A 64 -25.07 13.80 16.30
N GLN A 65 -26.08 13.25 16.97
CA GLN A 65 -27.44 13.76 16.97
C GLN A 65 -27.56 14.96 17.94
N GLU A 66 -28.71 15.63 17.93
CA GLU A 66 -28.96 16.78 18.82
C GLU A 66 -28.91 16.39 20.29
N ASP A 67 -29.24 15.16 20.63
CA ASP A 67 -29.17 14.59 21.98
C ASP A 67 -27.77 14.18 22.43
N GLY A 68 -26.74 14.39 21.60
CA GLY A 68 -25.34 14.04 21.88
C GLY A 68 -25.01 12.56 21.62
N THR A 69 -25.95 11.75 21.16
CA THR A 69 -25.71 10.33 20.81
C THR A 69 -25.10 10.20 19.42
N ILE A 70 -24.41 9.08 19.17
CA ILE A 70 -23.86 8.79 17.83
C ILE A 70 -25.01 8.41 16.91
N ALA A 71 -25.14 9.16 15.81
CA ALA A 71 -26.17 8.94 14.81
C ALA A 71 -25.91 7.64 14.05
N GLY A 72 -26.92 6.79 13.97
CA GLY A 72 -26.91 5.56 13.17
C GLY A 72 -25.89 4.51 13.63
N ARG A 73 -25.45 3.70 12.67
CA ARG A 73 -24.45 2.64 12.87
C ARG A 73 -23.27 2.89 11.94
N PRO A 74 -22.26 3.66 12.35
CA PRO A 74 -21.11 3.90 11.49
C PRO A 74 -20.36 2.60 11.19
N LEU A 75 -20.01 2.40 9.91
CA LEU A 75 -19.38 1.16 9.43
C LEU A 75 -18.12 0.79 10.21
N ALA A 76 -17.28 1.77 10.54
CA ALA A 76 -16.05 1.54 11.30
C ALA A 76 -16.32 0.99 12.70
N ARG A 77 -17.45 1.33 13.33
CA ARG A 77 -17.87 0.78 14.63
C ARG A 77 -18.52 -0.59 14.47
N GLU A 78 -19.37 -0.72 13.48
CA GLU A 78 -20.10 -1.97 13.22
C GLU A 78 -19.16 -3.11 12.82
N LEU A 79 -18.13 -2.80 12.02
CA LEU A 79 -17.12 -3.76 11.55
C LEU A 79 -15.91 -3.87 12.48
N CYS A 80 -16.00 -3.44 13.74
CA CYS A 80 -14.91 -3.61 14.69
C CYS A 80 -14.55 -5.10 14.82
N GLY A 81 -13.28 -5.43 14.53
CA GLY A 81 -12.80 -6.81 14.43
C GLY A 81 -13.11 -7.50 13.10
N GLY A 82 -13.77 -6.84 12.16
CA GLY A 82 -14.18 -7.39 10.87
C GLY A 82 -13.45 -6.82 9.67
N PHE A 83 -14.01 -7.06 8.50
CA PHE A 83 -13.42 -6.72 7.22
C PHE A 83 -14.36 -5.84 6.39
N LEU A 84 -13.80 -4.78 5.80
CA LEU A 84 -14.48 -3.86 4.91
C LEU A 84 -13.86 -3.95 3.52
N GLY A 85 -14.63 -4.42 2.54
CA GLY A 85 -14.21 -4.56 1.15
C GLY A 85 -14.68 -3.39 0.29
N PHE A 86 -13.76 -2.75 -0.44
CA PHE A 86 -14.07 -1.78 -1.47
C PHE A 86 -13.67 -2.34 -2.83
N GLU A 87 -14.63 -2.57 -3.72
CA GLU A 87 -14.32 -3.06 -5.07
C GLU A 87 -13.56 -2.03 -5.91
N GLU A 88 -13.81 -0.75 -5.66
CA GLU A 88 -13.11 0.37 -6.28
C GLU A 88 -12.78 1.43 -5.21
N PHE A 89 -11.52 1.46 -4.78
CA PHE A 89 -11.06 2.34 -3.71
C PHE A 89 -10.99 3.81 -4.13
N SER A 90 -10.92 4.07 -5.44
CA SER A 90 -10.90 5.44 -5.96
C SER A 90 -12.16 6.22 -5.58
N SER A 91 -13.31 5.57 -5.43
CA SER A 91 -14.54 6.22 -4.97
C SER A 91 -14.40 6.82 -3.56
N LEU A 92 -13.67 6.15 -2.68
CA LEU A 92 -13.37 6.64 -1.33
C LEU A 92 -12.31 7.75 -1.37
N THR A 93 -11.24 7.58 -2.17
CA THR A 93 -10.20 8.61 -2.30
C THR A 93 -10.73 9.87 -2.97
N ASP A 94 -11.60 9.75 -3.96
CA ASP A 94 -12.27 10.89 -4.60
C ASP A 94 -13.23 11.60 -3.64
N ALA A 95 -13.92 10.86 -2.77
CA ALA A 95 -14.72 11.46 -1.70
C ALA A 95 -13.84 12.26 -0.72
N MET A 96 -12.64 11.77 -0.38
CA MET A 96 -11.70 12.45 0.52
C MET A 96 -11.06 13.71 -0.07
N ARG A 97 -11.12 13.91 -1.40
CA ARG A 97 -10.59 15.12 -2.06
C ARG A 97 -11.54 16.31 -2.05
N LYS A 98 -12.81 16.08 -1.75
CA LYS A 98 -13.79 17.17 -1.67
C LYS A 98 -13.50 18.02 -0.42
N ASP A 99 -13.60 19.33 -0.55
CA ASP A 99 -13.26 20.30 0.52
C ASP A 99 -13.95 20.01 1.86
N HIS A 100 -15.10 19.36 1.81
CA HIS A 100 -15.89 18.96 3.01
C HIS A 100 -15.41 17.65 3.66
N SER A 101 -14.36 17.01 3.15
CA SER A 101 -13.96 15.65 3.55
C SER A 101 -12.50 15.54 4.02
N VAL A 102 -11.85 16.66 4.32
CA VAL A 102 -10.48 16.68 4.88
C VAL A 102 -10.41 15.85 6.16
N ASP A 103 -11.45 15.91 6.98
CA ASP A 103 -11.54 15.12 8.21
C ASP A 103 -11.67 13.63 7.93
N MET A 104 -12.33 13.21 6.87
CA MET A 104 -12.46 11.80 6.48
C MET A 104 -11.12 11.13 6.28
N LYS A 105 -10.18 11.81 5.61
CA LYS A 105 -8.81 11.29 5.40
C LYS A 105 -8.09 11.12 6.73
N ASN A 106 -8.14 12.12 7.60
CA ASN A 106 -7.49 12.08 8.91
C ASN A 106 -8.08 10.99 9.81
N GLN A 107 -9.41 10.82 9.79
CA GLN A 107 -10.08 9.75 10.53
C GLN A 107 -9.73 8.36 9.98
N LEU A 108 -9.62 8.21 8.65
CA LEU A 108 -9.20 6.95 8.04
C LEU A 108 -7.77 6.61 8.46
N LEU A 109 -6.84 7.57 8.39
CA LEU A 109 -5.46 7.39 8.81
C LEU A 109 -5.37 6.98 10.30
N THR A 110 -6.10 7.68 11.17
CA THR A 110 -6.07 7.42 12.62
C THR A 110 -6.73 6.09 12.97
N SER A 111 -7.85 5.75 12.33
CA SER A 111 -8.56 4.50 12.61
C SER A 111 -7.82 3.26 12.10
N THR A 112 -7.09 3.39 11.00
CA THR A 112 -6.26 2.30 10.46
C THR A 112 -4.97 2.12 11.25
N ASP A 113 -4.38 3.18 11.81
CA ASP A 113 -3.17 3.08 12.66
C ASP A 113 -3.52 2.68 14.09
N ASN A 114 -4.27 3.54 14.76
CA ASN A 114 -4.44 3.47 16.21
C ASN A 114 -5.70 2.70 16.61
N GLY A 115 -6.54 2.31 15.65
CA GLY A 115 -7.83 1.68 15.94
C GLY A 115 -8.76 2.57 16.73
N ARG A 116 -8.72 3.89 16.49
CA ARG A 116 -9.54 4.87 17.19
C ARG A 116 -10.18 5.86 16.22
N VAL A 117 -11.46 6.12 16.44
CA VAL A 117 -12.17 7.24 15.83
C VAL A 117 -12.41 8.29 16.92
N MET A 118 -12.01 9.54 16.65
CA MET A 118 -12.21 10.66 17.55
C MET A 118 -12.49 11.92 16.73
N LYS A 119 -13.70 12.47 16.85
CA LYS A 119 -14.19 13.60 16.08
C LYS A 119 -14.97 14.55 16.98
N ALA A 120 -14.56 15.81 16.99
CA ALA A 120 -15.29 16.88 17.68
C ALA A 120 -16.29 17.50 16.70
N LEU A 121 -17.53 17.58 17.07
CA LEU A 121 -18.61 18.21 16.33
C LEU A 121 -19.30 19.26 17.21
N LYS A 122 -20.05 20.17 16.59
CA LYS A 122 -20.78 21.22 17.33
C LYS A 122 -21.71 20.65 18.39
N GLN A 123 -22.31 19.50 18.11
CA GLN A 123 -23.27 18.83 18.99
C GLN A 123 -22.62 17.89 20.02
N GLY A 124 -21.31 17.61 19.91
CA GLY A 124 -20.62 16.69 20.82
C GLY A 124 -19.47 15.93 20.18
N TRP A 125 -19.11 14.81 20.78
CA TRP A 125 -17.98 14.01 20.37
C TRP A 125 -18.41 12.65 19.81
N VAL A 126 -17.86 12.27 18.64
CA VAL A 126 -17.80 10.88 18.21
C VAL A 126 -16.50 10.31 18.71
N ARG A 127 -16.56 9.35 19.65
CA ARG A 127 -15.37 8.70 20.20
C ARG A 127 -15.62 7.22 20.43
N TYR A 128 -14.87 6.35 19.75
CA TYR A 128 -14.90 4.91 19.97
C TYR A 128 -13.62 4.24 19.45
N ASN A 129 -13.36 3.03 19.94
CA ASN A 129 -12.32 2.17 19.42
C ASN A 129 -12.89 1.32 18.28
N THR A 130 -12.06 1.08 17.29
CA THR A 130 -12.39 0.22 16.15
C THR A 130 -11.15 -0.53 15.66
N ARG A 131 -11.33 -1.74 15.15
CA ARG A 131 -10.24 -2.56 14.61
C ARG A 131 -10.74 -3.29 13.37
N TYR A 132 -11.21 -2.55 12.38
CA TYR A 132 -11.57 -3.12 11.08
C TYR A 132 -10.36 -3.25 10.17
N THR A 133 -10.43 -4.17 9.23
CA THR A 133 -9.43 -4.38 8.20
C THR A 133 -10.01 -4.02 6.84
N ILE A 134 -9.29 -3.25 6.03
CA ILE A 134 -9.73 -2.85 4.69
C ILE A 134 -9.10 -3.76 3.65
N TRP A 135 -9.92 -4.27 2.75
CA TRP A 135 -9.51 -4.87 1.49
C TRP A 135 -10.05 -4.04 0.35
N ALA A 136 -9.20 -3.53 -0.51
CA ALA A 136 -9.61 -2.57 -1.51
C ALA A 136 -9.02 -2.88 -2.88
N GLY A 137 -9.83 -2.72 -3.93
CA GLY A 137 -9.41 -2.79 -5.33
C GLY A 137 -9.11 -1.40 -5.88
N THR A 138 -8.05 -1.25 -6.66
CA THR A 138 -7.74 0.00 -7.36
C THR A 138 -7.13 -0.27 -8.72
N GLN A 139 -7.24 0.71 -9.62
CA GLN A 139 -6.52 0.69 -10.89
C GLN A 139 -5.15 1.36 -10.73
N PRO A 140 -4.15 0.96 -11.52
CA PRO A 140 -2.87 1.66 -11.57
C PRO A 140 -3.07 3.17 -11.78
N GLY A 141 -2.30 3.99 -11.07
CA GLY A 141 -2.38 5.45 -11.15
C GLY A 141 -3.57 6.11 -10.44
N ARG A 142 -4.50 5.34 -9.86
CA ARG A 142 -5.63 5.89 -9.09
C ARG A 142 -5.45 5.86 -7.57
N PHE A 143 -4.39 5.24 -7.08
CA PHE A 143 -4.04 5.21 -5.66
C PHE A 143 -2.82 6.07 -5.42
N GLU A 144 -2.94 7.02 -4.51
CA GLU A 144 -1.84 7.90 -4.13
C GLU A 144 -0.93 7.24 -3.11
N MET A 145 0.26 6.85 -3.54
CA MET A 145 1.29 6.30 -2.66
C MET A 145 1.78 7.34 -1.62
N ALA A 146 1.74 8.62 -1.97
CA ALA A 146 2.21 9.71 -1.09
C ALA A 146 1.17 10.17 -0.06
N SER A 147 -0.02 9.61 -0.04
CA SER A 147 -1.10 10.04 0.86
C SER A 147 -0.92 9.65 2.33
N GLY A 148 0.11 8.84 2.63
CA GLY A 148 0.30 8.20 3.93
C GLY A 148 -0.59 6.97 4.12
N LEU A 149 -1.49 6.66 3.18
CA LEU A 149 -2.26 5.43 3.16
C LEU A 149 -1.41 4.24 2.70
N ASP A 150 -0.46 4.48 1.81
CA ASP A 150 0.45 3.47 1.24
C ASP A 150 1.19 2.67 2.31
N ARG A 151 1.68 3.32 3.36
CA ARG A 151 2.39 2.66 4.46
C ARG A 151 1.52 1.71 5.28
N ARG A 152 0.18 1.83 5.17
CA ARG A 152 -0.79 1.03 5.92
C ARG A 152 -1.32 -0.17 5.15
N PHE A 153 -1.16 -0.13 3.83
CA PHE A 153 -1.66 -1.18 2.96
C PHE A 153 -0.55 -2.12 2.51
N PHE A 154 -0.87 -3.40 2.58
CA PHE A 154 -0.16 -4.43 1.85
C PHE A 154 -0.63 -4.40 0.39
N ILE A 155 0.30 -4.22 -0.54
CA ILE A 155 -0.03 -4.05 -1.95
C ILE A 155 0.11 -5.38 -2.67
N LEU A 156 -0.97 -5.80 -3.32
CA LEU A 156 -1.01 -6.97 -4.21
C LEU A 156 -1.20 -6.47 -5.64
N ASP A 157 -0.23 -6.69 -6.50
CA ASP A 157 -0.34 -6.41 -7.92
C ASP A 157 -0.86 -7.62 -8.68
N ILE A 158 -1.97 -7.44 -9.41
CA ILE A 158 -2.44 -8.41 -10.38
C ILE A 158 -1.83 -8.05 -11.72
N ASP A 159 -0.75 -8.74 -12.07
CA ASP A 159 -0.13 -8.64 -13.38
C ASP A 159 -0.95 -9.44 -14.40
N MET A 160 -1.49 -8.76 -15.41
CA MET A 160 -2.22 -9.31 -16.54
C MET A 160 -1.36 -9.28 -17.79
N SER A 161 -0.12 -9.80 -17.73
CA SER A 161 0.68 -10.05 -18.92
C SER A 161 -0.11 -10.92 -19.94
N PRO A 162 0.16 -10.82 -21.25
CA PRO A 162 -0.61 -11.56 -22.27
C PRO A 162 -0.69 -13.06 -22.03
N SER A 163 0.35 -13.67 -21.45
CA SER A 163 0.35 -15.08 -21.07
C SER A 163 -0.63 -15.37 -19.94
N LYS A 164 -0.61 -14.56 -18.86
CA LYS A 164 -1.53 -14.71 -17.72
C LYS A 164 -2.97 -14.38 -18.10
N GLU A 165 -3.19 -13.41 -18.99
CA GLU A 165 -4.53 -13.14 -19.53
C GLU A 165 -5.08 -14.35 -20.31
N SER A 166 -4.24 -15.01 -21.10
CA SER A 166 -4.62 -16.23 -21.79
C SER A 166 -4.96 -17.38 -20.83
N GLU A 167 -4.16 -17.55 -19.78
CA GLU A 167 -4.44 -18.55 -18.73
C GLU A 167 -5.73 -18.24 -17.97
N PHE A 168 -5.96 -16.97 -17.64
CA PHE A 168 -7.19 -16.52 -17.00
C PHE A 168 -8.43 -16.80 -17.88
N LYS A 169 -8.37 -16.47 -19.18
CA LYS A 169 -9.45 -16.80 -20.14
C LYS A 169 -9.72 -18.29 -20.22
N LYS A 170 -8.66 -19.12 -20.25
CA LYS A 170 -8.79 -20.58 -20.22
C LYS A 170 -9.43 -21.08 -18.91
N ALA A 171 -9.04 -20.52 -17.77
CA ALA A 171 -9.63 -20.86 -16.48
C ALA A 171 -11.12 -20.49 -16.42
N MET A 172 -11.51 -19.33 -16.92
CA MET A 172 -12.91 -18.91 -17.03
C MET A 172 -13.75 -19.85 -17.93
N ALA A 173 -13.18 -20.25 -19.07
CA ALA A 173 -13.82 -21.21 -19.97
C ALA A 173 -14.00 -22.58 -19.30
N ARG A 174 -12.98 -23.08 -18.59
CA ARG A 174 -13.07 -24.32 -17.80
C ARG A 174 -14.13 -24.23 -16.70
N GLN A 175 -14.21 -23.11 -15.99
CA GLN A 175 -15.22 -22.89 -14.97
C GLN A 175 -16.64 -22.94 -15.55
N SER A 176 -16.85 -22.37 -16.71
CA SER A 176 -18.16 -22.41 -17.41
C SER A 176 -18.55 -23.82 -17.85
N ALA A 177 -17.55 -24.66 -18.18
CA ALA A 177 -17.73 -26.05 -18.64
C ALA A 177 -17.73 -27.08 -17.50
N MET A 178 -17.62 -26.67 -16.22
CA MET A 178 -17.59 -27.60 -15.09
C MET A 178 -18.89 -28.39 -14.96
N THR A 179 -18.75 -29.69 -14.74
CA THR A 179 -19.87 -30.59 -14.40
C THR A 179 -20.42 -30.30 -13.02
N GLY A 180 -21.63 -30.77 -12.74
CA GLY A 180 -22.25 -30.65 -11.41
C GLY A 180 -21.41 -31.29 -10.30
N GLU A 181 -20.80 -32.45 -10.57
CA GLU A 181 -19.91 -33.15 -9.62
C GLU A 181 -18.66 -32.33 -9.29
N THR A 182 -18.01 -31.78 -10.30
CA THR A 182 -16.81 -30.94 -10.09
C THR A 182 -17.16 -29.70 -9.27
N ARG A 183 -18.30 -29.07 -9.53
CA ARG A 183 -18.76 -27.91 -8.74
C ARG A 183 -19.06 -28.29 -7.30
N ALA A 184 -19.68 -29.44 -7.05
CA ALA A 184 -19.96 -29.95 -5.71
C ALA A 184 -18.68 -30.22 -4.92
N SER A 185 -17.68 -30.88 -5.55
CA SER A 185 -16.39 -31.15 -4.95
C SER A 185 -15.63 -29.85 -4.58
N LEU A 186 -15.64 -28.86 -5.48
CA LEU A 186 -15.05 -27.54 -5.18
C LEU A 186 -15.77 -26.79 -4.07
N ALA A 187 -17.10 -26.88 -4.02
CA ALA A 187 -17.88 -26.27 -2.95
C ALA A 187 -17.54 -26.91 -1.59
N GLU A 188 -17.36 -28.23 -1.54
CA GLU A 188 -16.94 -28.93 -0.33
C GLU A 188 -15.55 -28.50 0.12
N GLN A 189 -14.58 -28.42 -0.79
CA GLN A 189 -13.24 -27.90 -0.50
C GLN A 189 -13.28 -26.46 0.04
N CYS A 190 -14.11 -25.58 -0.56
CA CYS A 190 -14.30 -24.23 -0.05
C CYS A 190 -14.87 -24.22 1.39
N ILE A 191 -15.81 -25.12 1.70
CA ILE A 191 -16.35 -25.25 3.07
C ILE A 191 -15.25 -25.68 4.04
N GLN A 192 -14.43 -26.67 3.69
CA GLN A 192 -13.31 -27.14 4.51
C GLN A 192 -12.29 -26.03 4.77
N ILE A 193 -11.90 -25.29 3.74
CA ILE A 193 -11.01 -24.13 3.86
C ILE A 193 -11.63 -23.06 4.78
N LYS A 194 -12.89 -22.76 4.60
CA LYS A 194 -13.63 -21.79 5.41
C LYS A 194 -13.66 -22.17 6.88
N GLU A 195 -13.98 -23.41 7.20
CA GLU A 195 -14.00 -23.89 8.59
C GLU A 195 -12.58 -23.93 9.20
N TRP A 196 -11.56 -24.25 8.39
CA TRP A 196 -10.17 -24.17 8.83
C TRP A 196 -9.77 -22.73 9.19
N ILE A 197 -10.04 -21.76 8.29
CA ILE A 197 -9.79 -20.33 8.54
C ILE A 197 -10.51 -19.88 9.81
N LYS A 198 -11.80 -20.21 9.93
CA LYS A 198 -12.62 -19.87 11.09
C LYS A 198 -12.00 -20.40 12.38
N SER A 199 -11.64 -21.68 12.41
CA SER A 199 -11.02 -22.31 13.58
C SER A 199 -9.73 -21.59 13.98
N ARG A 200 -8.85 -21.27 13.02
CA ARG A 200 -7.58 -20.58 13.29
C ARG A 200 -7.79 -19.17 13.83
N MET A 201 -8.64 -18.40 13.17
CA MET A 201 -8.95 -17.04 13.61
C MET A 201 -9.64 -17.04 14.98
N THR A 202 -10.54 -17.97 15.23
CA THR A 202 -11.22 -18.11 16.52
C THR A 202 -10.21 -18.40 17.62
N ASN A 203 -9.31 -19.37 17.42
CA ASN A 203 -8.26 -19.70 18.39
C ASN A 203 -7.37 -18.48 18.66
N ALA A 204 -6.96 -17.76 17.63
CA ALA A 204 -6.12 -16.57 17.78
C ALA A 204 -6.78 -15.44 18.58
N ILE A 205 -8.12 -15.35 18.53
CA ILE A 205 -8.90 -14.33 19.24
C ILE A 205 -9.22 -14.75 20.67
N LEU A 206 -9.64 -16.00 20.87
CA LEU A 206 -10.04 -16.51 22.19
C LEU A 206 -8.84 -16.79 23.09
N ASP A 207 -7.73 -17.19 22.50
CA ASP A 207 -6.50 -17.50 23.21
C ASP A 207 -5.30 -16.77 22.55
N PRO A 208 -5.25 -15.43 22.67
CA PRO A 208 -4.20 -14.64 22.05
C PRO A 208 -2.84 -14.89 22.69
N PRO A 209 -1.73 -14.62 21.97
CA PRO A 209 -0.40 -14.75 22.56
C PRO A 209 -0.20 -13.75 23.70
N THR A 210 0.48 -14.15 24.75
CA THR A 210 0.83 -13.29 25.89
C THR A 210 1.96 -12.32 25.59
N GLY A 211 2.75 -12.60 24.55
CA GLY A 211 3.83 -11.76 24.04
C GLY A 211 4.25 -12.23 22.65
N VAL A 212 5.11 -11.46 22.01
CA VAL A 212 5.67 -11.79 20.69
C VAL A 212 7.18 -11.59 20.73
N CYS A 213 7.92 -12.61 20.30
CA CYS A 213 9.36 -12.56 20.08
C CYS A 213 9.66 -12.87 18.61
N PHE A 214 10.61 -12.17 18.05
CA PHE A 214 11.08 -12.38 16.68
C PHE A 214 12.44 -13.06 16.72
N SER A 215 12.67 -14.00 15.80
CA SER A 215 14.01 -14.56 15.60
C SER A 215 14.98 -13.49 15.09
N ASP A 216 16.28 -13.74 15.30
CA ASP A 216 17.33 -12.82 14.83
C ASP A 216 17.27 -12.70 13.30
N ASP A 217 17.11 -13.80 12.56
CA ASP A 217 17.00 -13.81 11.09
C ASP A 217 15.84 -12.94 10.59
N LEU A 218 14.68 -12.99 11.25
CA LEU A 218 13.54 -12.15 10.89
C LEU A 218 13.79 -10.69 11.24
N THR A 219 14.45 -10.45 12.36
CA THR A 219 14.83 -9.10 12.78
C THR A 219 15.80 -8.48 11.79
N ASP A 220 16.81 -9.22 11.35
CA ASP A 220 17.79 -8.80 10.36
C ASP A 220 17.12 -8.56 8.99
N TRP A 221 16.20 -9.44 8.59
CA TRP A 221 15.43 -9.23 7.36
C TRP A 221 14.61 -7.94 7.41
N ILE A 222 13.96 -7.63 8.53
CA ILE A 222 13.15 -6.40 8.70
C ILE A 222 14.05 -5.15 8.73
N GLN A 223 15.26 -5.25 9.23
CA GLN A 223 16.21 -4.14 9.36
C GLN A 223 17.07 -3.91 8.11
N GLN A 224 16.97 -4.76 7.09
CA GLN A 224 17.75 -4.59 5.88
C GLN A 224 17.47 -3.23 5.19
N PRO A 225 18.45 -2.61 4.50
CA PRO A 225 18.28 -1.29 3.87
C PRO A 225 17.15 -1.22 2.82
N ALA A 226 16.76 -2.36 2.27
CA ALA A 226 15.65 -2.45 1.32
C ALA A 226 14.29 -2.23 1.99
N VAL A 227 14.15 -2.41 3.29
CA VAL A 227 12.92 -2.21 4.08
C VAL A 227 12.95 -0.82 4.69
N ARG A 228 11.99 0.04 4.35
CA ARG A 228 11.88 1.37 4.94
C ARG A 228 11.35 1.27 6.37
N SER A 229 11.77 2.19 7.24
CA SER A 229 11.39 2.19 8.66
C SER A 229 9.87 2.10 8.90
N PHE A 230 9.07 2.77 8.08
CA PHE A 230 7.61 2.74 8.20
C PHE A 230 6.98 1.44 7.67
N GLU A 231 7.70 0.63 6.89
CA GLU A 231 7.25 -0.68 6.39
C GLU A 231 7.51 -1.79 7.39
N SER A 232 8.45 -1.59 8.30
CA SER A 232 8.85 -2.59 9.31
C SER A 232 7.66 -3.07 10.14
N ASP A 233 6.76 -2.17 10.53
CA ASP A 233 5.55 -2.51 11.28
C ASP A 233 4.58 -3.36 10.46
N LEU A 234 4.41 -3.06 9.19
CA LEU A 234 3.57 -3.84 8.28
C LEU A 234 4.10 -5.28 8.13
N PHE A 235 5.40 -5.44 7.93
CA PHE A 235 6.01 -6.76 7.79
C PHE A 235 5.99 -7.56 9.09
N ARG A 236 6.17 -6.90 10.25
CA ARG A 236 5.98 -7.54 11.57
C ARG A 236 4.55 -8.06 11.74
N ARG A 237 3.55 -7.26 11.42
CA ARG A 237 2.13 -7.67 11.48
C ARG A 237 1.85 -8.86 10.57
N LEU A 238 2.39 -8.83 9.35
CA LEU A 238 2.25 -9.94 8.40
C LEU A 238 2.87 -11.23 8.95
N ALA A 239 4.09 -11.15 9.49
CA ALA A 239 4.79 -12.29 10.05
C ALA A 239 4.08 -12.87 11.29
N ILE A 240 3.57 -12.00 12.17
CA ILE A 240 2.75 -12.43 13.33
C ILE A 240 1.50 -13.15 12.86
N GLY A 241 0.74 -12.53 11.92
CA GLY A 241 -0.48 -13.12 11.39
C GLY A 241 -0.24 -14.48 10.72
N TYR A 242 0.82 -14.58 9.92
CA TYR A 242 1.24 -15.83 9.29
C TYR A 242 1.52 -16.91 10.34
N THR A 243 2.30 -16.60 11.37
CA THR A 243 2.65 -17.55 12.42
C THR A 243 1.42 -18.01 13.23
N MET A 244 0.49 -17.09 13.53
CA MET A 244 -0.76 -17.43 14.22
C MET A 244 -1.69 -18.32 13.39
N MET A 245 -1.56 -18.32 12.07
CA MET A 245 -2.32 -19.21 11.18
C MET A 245 -1.72 -20.60 11.05
N LYS A 246 -0.49 -20.83 11.51
CA LYS A 246 0.14 -22.17 11.47
C LYS A 246 -0.62 -23.17 12.35
N PRO A 247 -0.64 -24.47 11.94
CA PRO A 247 -1.27 -25.53 12.73
C PRO A 247 -0.71 -25.66 14.16
N GLU A 248 0.56 -25.36 14.33
CA GLU A 248 1.30 -25.50 15.60
C GLU A 248 1.00 -24.38 16.59
N TYR A 249 0.34 -23.30 16.15
CA TYR A 249 0.01 -22.19 17.03
C TYR A 249 -0.82 -22.64 18.23
N LYS A 250 -0.27 -22.40 19.43
CA LYS A 250 -0.95 -22.58 20.70
C LYS A 250 -1.07 -21.22 21.37
N GLY A 251 -2.30 -20.85 21.69
CA GLY A 251 -2.56 -19.60 22.40
C GLY A 251 -2.01 -19.60 23.84
N GLY A 252 -2.16 -18.45 24.52
CA GLY A 252 -1.78 -18.30 25.92
C GLY A 252 -0.27 -18.29 26.20
N GLN A 253 0.58 -18.40 25.17
CA GLN A 253 2.04 -18.45 25.29
C GLN A 253 2.69 -17.27 24.55
N ILE A 254 4.01 -17.11 24.76
CA ILE A 254 4.81 -16.19 23.94
C ILE A 254 4.88 -16.77 22.52
N LEU A 255 4.47 -15.98 21.55
CA LEU A 255 4.55 -16.34 20.14
C LEU A 255 5.98 -16.11 19.65
N MET A 256 6.66 -17.19 19.30
CA MET A 256 7.93 -17.11 18.56
C MET A 256 7.65 -17.02 17.09
N VAL A 257 8.10 -15.93 16.46
CA VAL A 257 7.95 -15.68 15.04
C VAL A 257 9.29 -15.93 14.35
N GLU A 258 9.39 -17.08 13.72
CA GLU A 258 10.60 -17.54 13.03
C GLU A 258 10.49 -17.29 11.53
N LEU A 259 11.63 -16.98 10.89
CA LEU A 259 11.72 -16.79 9.45
C LEU A 259 11.91 -18.14 8.76
N ASP A 260 10.81 -18.82 8.44
CA ASP A 260 10.84 -20.01 7.61
C ASP A 260 10.80 -19.68 6.10
N GLU A 261 11.05 -20.66 5.25
CA GLU A 261 11.09 -20.48 3.80
C GLU A 261 9.79 -19.91 3.21
N PRO A 262 8.57 -20.38 3.58
CA PRO A 262 7.32 -19.80 3.10
C PRO A 262 7.12 -18.34 3.53
N LEU A 263 7.46 -17.99 4.78
CA LEU A 263 7.38 -16.62 5.27
C LEU A 263 8.39 -15.73 4.55
N LEU A 264 9.62 -16.20 4.38
CA LEU A 264 10.64 -15.48 3.62
C LEU A 264 10.19 -15.20 2.18
N GLY A 265 9.61 -16.19 1.50
CA GLY A 265 9.02 -16.04 0.17
C GLY A 265 7.92 -14.97 0.17
N LEU A 266 6.97 -15.05 1.10
CA LEU A 266 5.89 -14.07 1.24
C LEU A 266 6.40 -12.64 1.47
N LEU A 267 7.39 -12.47 2.34
CA LEU A 267 7.97 -11.17 2.66
C LEU A 267 8.73 -10.58 1.47
N ASN A 268 9.53 -11.40 0.77
CA ASN A 268 10.28 -10.99 -0.43
C ASN A 268 9.35 -10.59 -1.57
N ASP A 269 8.30 -11.36 -1.85
CA ASP A 269 7.30 -11.03 -2.87
C ASP A 269 6.56 -9.74 -2.53
N SER A 270 6.23 -9.56 -1.28
CA SER A 270 5.57 -8.36 -0.77
C SER A 270 6.44 -7.12 -0.93
N LEU A 271 7.72 -7.24 -0.57
CA LEU A 271 8.69 -6.15 -0.73
C LEU A 271 8.88 -5.81 -2.21
N LYS A 272 9.01 -6.82 -3.08
CA LYS A 272 9.12 -6.66 -4.53
C LYS A 272 7.90 -5.95 -5.12
N MET A 273 6.68 -6.36 -4.75
CA MET A 273 5.44 -5.70 -5.21
C MET A 273 5.40 -4.23 -4.80
N ARG A 274 5.79 -3.91 -3.58
CA ARG A 274 5.85 -2.52 -3.12
C ARG A 274 6.88 -1.71 -3.90
N ARG A 275 8.06 -2.26 -4.19
CA ARG A 275 9.10 -1.58 -4.98
C ARG A 275 8.67 -1.36 -6.42
N ASN A 276 8.04 -2.34 -7.06
CA ASN A 276 7.52 -2.21 -8.43
C ASN A 276 6.51 -1.05 -8.55
N VAL A 277 5.66 -0.84 -7.56
CA VAL A 277 4.71 0.29 -7.54
C VAL A 277 5.44 1.63 -7.51
N MET A 278 6.45 1.75 -6.64
CA MET A 278 7.23 2.98 -6.50
C MET A 278 8.11 3.23 -7.73
N ASP A 279 8.68 2.18 -8.30
CA ASP A 279 9.49 2.27 -9.51
C ASP A 279 8.65 2.67 -10.72
N ALA A 280 7.39 2.25 -10.80
CA ALA A 280 6.47 2.66 -11.85
C ALA A 280 6.18 4.18 -11.82
N ASP A 281 5.91 4.75 -10.64
CA ASP A 281 5.71 6.19 -10.49
C ASP A 281 6.98 6.98 -10.85
N LEU A 282 8.13 6.50 -10.40
CA LEU A 282 9.42 7.09 -10.75
C LEU A 282 9.73 6.98 -12.26
N ALA A 283 9.38 5.85 -12.88
CA ALA A 283 9.52 5.65 -14.31
C ALA A 283 8.65 6.61 -15.13
N LEU A 284 7.41 6.88 -14.70
CA LEU A 284 6.53 7.87 -15.32
C LEU A 284 7.13 9.27 -15.26
N ILE A 285 7.65 9.68 -14.11
CA ILE A 285 8.30 11.00 -13.96
C ILE A 285 9.57 11.07 -14.80
N LYS A 286 10.40 10.02 -14.80
CA LYS A 286 11.60 9.94 -15.65
C LYS A 286 11.25 10.04 -17.12
N ALA A 287 10.25 9.30 -17.61
CA ALA A 287 9.84 9.35 -19.02
C ALA A 287 9.38 10.73 -19.45
N SER A 288 8.73 11.49 -18.58
CA SER A 288 8.23 12.83 -18.86
C SER A 288 9.30 13.92 -18.75
N LEU A 289 10.17 13.86 -17.74
CA LEU A 289 11.02 14.97 -17.32
C LEU A 289 12.53 14.69 -17.36
N TRP A 290 12.95 13.50 -17.78
CA TRP A 290 14.38 13.13 -17.84
C TRP A 290 15.18 14.10 -18.69
N GLY A 291 16.27 14.62 -18.13
CA GLY A 291 17.17 15.53 -18.83
C GLY A 291 16.63 16.92 -19.12
N LYS A 292 15.39 17.22 -18.76
CA LYS A 292 14.78 18.55 -18.99
C LYS A 292 15.03 19.45 -17.79
N ASP A 293 15.39 20.70 -18.06
CA ASP A 293 15.39 21.77 -17.06
C ASP A 293 13.97 22.28 -16.88
N VAL A 294 13.42 22.12 -15.70
CA VAL A 294 12.06 22.58 -15.40
C VAL A 294 12.07 23.45 -14.14
N ALA A 295 11.21 24.46 -14.10
CA ALA A 295 11.02 25.23 -12.88
C ALA A 295 10.53 24.29 -11.75
N LYS A 296 11.03 24.50 -10.53
CA LYS A 296 10.61 23.68 -9.36
C LYS A 296 9.10 23.61 -9.19
N SER A 297 8.42 24.72 -9.43
CA SER A 297 6.95 24.76 -9.41
C SER A 297 6.30 23.87 -10.47
N THR A 298 6.88 23.81 -11.67
CA THR A 298 6.41 22.96 -12.76
C THR A 298 6.64 21.49 -12.42
N LEU A 299 7.81 21.13 -11.88
CA LEU A 299 8.08 19.77 -11.42
C LEU A 299 7.06 19.32 -10.38
N ILE A 300 6.85 20.16 -9.33
CA ILE A 300 5.90 19.81 -8.27
C ILE A 300 4.50 19.65 -8.85
N LYS A 301 4.10 20.49 -9.82
CA LYS A 301 2.81 20.39 -10.50
C LYS A 301 2.68 19.09 -11.30
N GLU A 302 3.71 18.68 -12.03
CA GLU A 302 3.70 17.44 -12.81
C GLU A 302 3.67 16.20 -11.88
N VAL A 303 4.49 16.17 -10.83
CA VAL A 303 4.43 15.10 -9.82
C VAL A 303 3.07 15.09 -9.13
N SER A 304 2.53 16.28 -8.80
CA SER A 304 1.18 16.39 -8.24
C SER A 304 0.13 15.77 -9.16
N ARG A 305 0.20 16.02 -10.44
CA ARG A 305 -0.74 15.49 -11.42
C ARG A 305 -0.58 13.99 -11.67
N MET A 306 0.66 13.49 -11.75
CA MET A 306 0.96 12.10 -12.15
C MET A 306 0.96 11.12 -10.99
N VAL A 307 1.41 11.55 -9.80
CA VAL A 307 1.71 10.67 -8.67
C VAL A 307 0.82 10.94 -7.45
N THR A 308 0.56 12.20 -7.13
CA THR A 308 -0.15 12.56 -5.89
C THR A 308 -1.56 13.12 -6.12
N SER A 309 -2.11 12.91 -7.31
CA SER A 309 -3.50 13.21 -7.69
C SER A 309 -3.98 14.62 -7.33
N GLY A 310 -3.09 15.60 -7.45
CA GLY A 310 -3.38 17.01 -7.24
C GLY A 310 -2.89 17.59 -5.92
N ASP A 311 -2.39 16.75 -4.97
CA ASP A 311 -1.84 17.26 -3.71
C ASP A 311 -0.41 17.80 -3.87
N TYR A 312 -0.31 19.11 -3.81
CA TYR A 312 0.96 19.83 -3.98
C TYR A 312 1.96 19.62 -2.83
N GLN A 313 1.49 19.47 -1.59
CA GLN A 313 2.36 19.26 -0.44
C GLN A 313 2.92 17.83 -0.43
N GLN A 314 2.10 16.87 -0.80
CA GLN A 314 2.54 15.48 -0.95
C GLN A 314 3.51 15.33 -2.12
N ALA A 315 3.29 16.03 -3.22
CA ALA A 315 4.23 16.06 -4.35
C ALA A 315 5.63 16.54 -3.93
N LYS A 316 5.72 17.58 -3.09
CA LYS A 316 7.00 18.03 -2.53
C LYS A 316 7.69 16.93 -1.73
N ARG A 317 6.99 16.29 -0.81
CA ARG A 317 7.53 15.19 0.01
C ARG A 317 7.96 14.02 -0.86
N TRP A 318 7.12 13.64 -1.83
CA TRP A 318 7.46 12.57 -2.77
C TRP A 318 8.76 12.85 -3.54
N ILE A 319 8.95 14.09 -3.99
CA ILE A 319 10.18 14.54 -4.65
C ILE A 319 11.37 14.39 -3.71
N GLU A 320 11.26 14.85 -2.47
CA GLU A 320 12.30 14.73 -1.45
C GLU A 320 12.65 13.26 -1.18
N ASP A 321 11.65 12.41 -1.03
CA ASP A 321 11.84 11.00 -0.67
C ASP A 321 12.39 10.15 -1.82
N ASN A 322 12.05 10.46 -3.08
CA ASN A 322 12.32 9.58 -4.21
C ASN A 322 13.34 10.13 -5.22
N LEU A 323 13.56 11.43 -5.29
CA LEU A 323 14.45 12.05 -6.26
C LEU A 323 15.79 12.47 -5.68
N HIS A 324 15.88 12.79 -4.39
CA HIS A 324 17.12 13.28 -3.76
C HIS A 324 18.28 12.28 -3.78
N HIS A 325 18.01 10.99 -3.81
CA HIS A 325 19.03 9.94 -3.83
C HIS A 325 19.48 9.52 -5.24
N GLN A 326 18.88 10.10 -6.27
CA GLN A 326 19.20 9.79 -7.66
C GLN A 326 19.69 11.05 -8.38
N THR A 327 19.96 10.97 -9.64
CA THR A 327 20.41 11.98 -10.57
C THR A 327 19.54 13.25 -10.57
N TRP A 328 19.44 13.90 -9.45
CA TRP A 328 18.66 15.11 -9.22
C TRP A 328 19.56 16.29 -8.87
N TYR A 329 19.28 17.46 -9.42
CA TYR A 329 19.87 18.70 -8.95
C TYR A 329 18.87 19.86 -8.97
N GLU A 330 19.11 20.81 -8.10
CA GLU A 330 18.44 22.09 -8.05
C GLU A 330 19.46 23.20 -8.30
N GLU A 331 19.12 24.15 -9.16
CA GLU A 331 19.91 25.34 -9.42
C GLU A 331 19.07 26.59 -9.20
N THR A 332 19.61 27.53 -8.40
CA THR A 332 18.93 28.81 -8.15
C THR A 332 19.32 29.82 -9.23
N ILE A 333 18.35 30.30 -9.99
CA ILE A 333 18.56 31.27 -11.07
C ILE A 333 18.23 32.67 -10.54
N PRO A 334 19.11 33.65 -10.73
CA PRO A 334 18.79 35.03 -10.43
C PRO A 334 17.66 35.54 -11.34
N PRO A 335 16.82 36.47 -10.88
CA PRO A 335 15.77 37.03 -11.71
C PRO A 335 16.35 37.80 -12.89
N SER A 336 15.76 37.64 -14.08
CA SER A 336 16.20 38.28 -15.34
C SER A 336 16.21 39.81 -15.30
N SER A 337 15.46 40.41 -14.38
CA SER A 337 15.34 41.88 -14.23
C SER A 337 16.13 42.47 -13.06
N GLY A 338 16.95 41.67 -12.35
CA GLY A 338 17.63 42.10 -11.13
C GLY A 338 16.71 42.38 -9.93
N ARG A 339 15.38 42.42 -10.13
CA ARG A 339 14.36 42.61 -9.11
C ARG A 339 13.37 41.44 -9.18
N GLY A 340 13.15 40.75 -8.05
CA GLY A 340 12.21 39.63 -7.96
C GLY A 340 12.74 38.46 -7.14
N ARG A 341 11.91 37.43 -6.95
CA ARG A 341 12.32 36.19 -6.29
C ARG A 341 13.20 35.36 -7.22
N LYS A 342 14.28 34.80 -6.67
CA LYS A 342 15.12 33.83 -7.38
C LYS A 342 14.28 32.62 -7.83
N GLY A 343 14.39 32.26 -9.11
CA GLY A 343 13.81 31.03 -9.63
C GLY A 343 14.66 29.82 -9.22
N VAL A 344 14.02 28.65 -9.10
CA VAL A 344 14.73 27.38 -8.90
C VAL A 344 14.42 26.49 -10.10
N ILE A 345 15.47 26.07 -10.79
CA ILE A 345 15.40 25.07 -11.84
C ILE A 345 15.80 23.71 -11.28
N CYS A 346 15.10 22.70 -11.69
CA CYS A 346 15.32 21.31 -11.29
C CYS A 346 15.51 20.44 -12.53
N ARG A 347 16.34 19.43 -12.41
CA ARG A 347 16.56 18.41 -13.45
C ARG A 347 16.64 17.04 -12.83
N ILE A 348 15.98 16.06 -13.46
CA ILE A 348 16.15 14.63 -13.20
C ILE A 348 17.06 14.11 -14.30
N GLY A 349 18.24 13.60 -13.95
CA GLY A 349 19.23 13.11 -14.92
C GLY A 349 20.64 13.22 -14.41
N PHE A 350 21.65 13.18 -15.29
CA PHE A 350 23.04 13.35 -14.90
C PHE A 350 23.27 14.78 -14.40
N LYS A 351 23.99 14.92 -13.28
CA LYS A 351 24.43 16.23 -12.81
C LYS A 351 25.16 16.93 -13.95
N ARG A 352 24.83 18.19 -14.21
CA ARG A 352 25.62 19.04 -15.10
C ARG A 352 27.05 19.00 -14.58
N GLN A 353 28.00 18.46 -15.35
CA GLN A 353 29.39 18.75 -15.09
C GLN A 353 29.51 20.26 -15.18
N GLN A 354 29.90 20.90 -14.08
CA GLN A 354 30.29 22.29 -14.15
C GLN A 354 31.32 22.35 -15.27
N GLU A 355 30.99 23.01 -16.37
CA GLU A 355 31.96 23.41 -17.36
C GLU A 355 33.00 24.22 -16.58
N GLY A 356 34.13 23.57 -16.28
CA GLY A 356 35.23 24.22 -15.64
C GLY A 356 35.54 25.43 -16.51
N VAL A 357 35.57 26.59 -15.91
CA VAL A 357 36.16 27.76 -16.46
C VAL A 357 37.56 27.31 -16.91
N ILE A 358 37.72 27.04 -18.21
CA ILE A 358 39.04 26.85 -18.80
C ILE A 358 39.69 28.19 -18.63
N SER A 359 40.53 28.32 -17.60
CA SER A 359 41.43 29.44 -17.49
C SER A 359 42.33 29.39 -18.75
N SER A 360 42.31 30.47 -19.48
CA SER A 360 43.06 30.69 -20.72
C SER A 360 44.57 30.77 -20.53
N ASP A 361 45.18 29.90 -19.71
CA ASP A 361 46.63 29.91 -19.46
C ASP A 361 47.24 28.48 -19.48
N ALA A 362 47.01 27.75 -20.56
CA ALA A 362 47.80 26.54 -20.83
C ALA A 362 47.99 26.32 -22.34
N THR A 363 48.46 27.37 -23.02
CA THR A 363 49.12 27.19 -24.31
C THR A 363 50.58 27.01 -24.03
N LYS A 364 51.07 25.76 -23.97
CA LYS A 364 52.41 25.27 -24.32
C LYS A 364 52.69 23.94 -23.59
N GLN A 365 52.49 22.86 -24.30
CA GLN A 365 53.46 21.78 -24.47
C GLN A 365 52.86 20.66 -25.31
N VAL A 366 53.21 20.70 -26.58
CA VAL A 366 53.04 19.60 -27.53
C VAL A 366 54.13 18.57 -27.16
N ALA A 367 53.72 17.37 -26.77
CA ALA A 367 54.55 16.20 -26.71
C ALA A 367 53.99 15.16 -27.70
N SER A 368 54.89 14.70 -28.56
CA SER A 368 54.65 13.78 -29.68
C SER A 368 54.12 12.39 -29.26
N PRO A 369 53.44 11.70 -30.17
CA PRO A 369 52.95 10.38 -29.87
C PRO A 369 54.03 9.32 -30.06
N GLU A 370 54.43 8.66 -28.98
CA GLU A 370 55.22 7.42 -29.09
C GLU A 370 54.33 6.22 -29.38
N LYS A 371 54.75 5.49 -30.40
CA LYS A 371 54.17 4.25 -30.88
C LYS A 371 54.26 3.15 -29.80
N LEU A 372 53.16 2.61 -29.39
CA LEU A 372 53.13 1.33 -28.67
C LEU A 372 52.90 0.19 -29.68
N GLN A 373 54.00 -0.56 -29.85
CA GLN A 373 54.07 -1.82 -30.64
C GLN A 373 53.28 -2.93 -29.89
N TRP A 374 52.43 -3.62 -30.63
CA TRP A 374 51.85 -4.89 -30.22
C TRP A 374 52.89 -6.02 -30.40
N GLY A 375 53.27 -6.62 -29.29
CA GLY A 375 54.05 -7.85 -29.30
C GLY A 375 53.14 -9.06 -29.25
N GLN A 376 53.08 -9.79 -30.37
CA GLN A 376 52.67 -11.19 -30.38
C GLN A 376 53.76 -12.02 -29.69
N LYS A 377 53.38 -12.96 -28.81
CA LYS A 377 54.05 -14.29 -28.70
C LYS A 377 53.17 -15.24 -27.84
N GLN A 378 52.85 -16.33 -28.53
CA GLN A 378 52.75 -17.77 -28.15
C GLN A 378 51.77 -18.15 -27.05
#